data_a5a2116b24d3042e266c124a2dd32981
#
_entry.id   a5a2116b24d3042e266c124a2dd32981
#
_cell.length_a   1.000
_cell.length_b   1.000
_cell.length_c   1.000
_cell.angle_alpha   90.00
_cell.angle_beta   90.00
_cell.angle_gamma   90.00
#
_symmetry.space_group_name_H-M   'P 1'
#
loop_
_entity.id
_entity.type
_entity.pdbx_description
1 polymer ?
#
loop_
_entity_poly.entity_id
_entity_poly.type
_entity_poly.pdbx_seq_one_letter_code
_entity_poly.pdbx_strand_id
1 'polypeptide(L)'
;MRKSNVKIKGKLRTYLYLPLLLTMLLIIINVFVYMEDTSSGVLFSGFVLLYFVIMLIAYLRNKPLLIDELINFATQYGLVQKQLLNEFEIPYALVDYNAKFLWVNEQFTEVTGKDKKYHKSVMTVFPTLTKELLQRSEPVESINLTYNDRYYRVALKRIYFDAMTHDSTIVSLDESNEYLTAMYLFDETELNRYIRENEEQRLVAGLVYIDNYDEALDSIEDVKRSLLVALIDRKVNKYFTEIDALVRKIENDKYFVVFKNQYLGKLREDRFSIIEDVKTVKVGNEMAVTLSIGIGVGGDSYTKNYEYARMAIDLALGRGGDQVVVRDNEDVTYYGGKTNKQVERNNRVKARVKAHALREVIESREHVIIMGHS
;
A
#
# COMPACT_ATOMS: atom_id res chain seq x y z
N MET A 1 -44.05 -33.57 8.71
CA MET A 1 -43.21 -33.34 7.53
C MET A 1 -44.06 -32.73 6.41
N ARG A 2 -43.93 -31.43 6.15
CA ARG A 2 -44.62 -30.75 5.04
C ARG A 2 -43.92 -31.17 3.73
N LYS A 3 -44.58 -31.91 2.87
CA LYS A 3 -44.12 -32.20 1.49
C LYS A 3 -44.04 -30.88 0.76
N SER A 4 -42.85 -30.35 0.55
CA SER A 4 -42.62 -29.18 -0.30
C SER A 4 -42.90 -29.61 -1.75
N ASN A 5 -43.92 -29.00 -2.37
CA ASN A 5 -44.21 -29.17 -3.80
C ASN A 5 -43.10 -28.44 -4.61
N VAL A 6 -41.98 -29.10 -4.80
CA VAL A 6 -40.93 -28.61 -5.69
C VAL A 6 -41.43 -28.73 -7.14
N LYS A 7 -41.65 -27.58 -7.80
CA LYS A 7 -42.01 -27.53 -9.23
C LYS A 7 -40.73 -27.65 -10.07
N ILE A 8 -40.56 -28.79 -10.72
CA ILE A 8 -39.45 -29.04 -11.64
C ILE A 8 -39.65 -28.20 -12.91
N LYS A 9 -38.68 -27.37 -13.28
CA LYS A 9 -38.66 -26.58 -14.51
C LYS A 9 -37.44 -26.96 -15.39
N GLY A 10 -37.45 -26.57 -16.69
CA GLY A 10 -36.35 -26.78 -17.61
C GLY A 10 -36.21 -28.17 -18.22
N LYS A 11 -35.02 -28.55 -18.67
CA LYS A 11 -34.69 -29.80 -19.37
C LYS A 11 -35.09 -31.06 -18.61
N LEU A 12 -35.05 -31.04 -17.29
CA LEU A 12 -35.43 -32.16 -16.43
C LEU A 12 -36.91 -32.43 -16.51
N ARG A 13 -37.76 -31.43 -16.68
CA ARG A 13 -39.21 -31.58 -16.93
C ARG A 13 -39.45 -32.26 -18.25
N THR A 14 -38.72 -31.88 -19.30
CA THR A 14 -38.85 -32.50 -20.62
C THR A 14 -38.48 -33.97 -20.58
N TYR A 15 -37.42 -34.35 -19.86
CA TYR A 15 -37.04 -35.74 -19.66
C TYR A 15 -38.14 -36.57 -18.94
N LEU A 16 -38.75 -36.01 -17.91
CA LEU A 16 -39.83 -36.66 -17.16
C LEU A 16 -41.11 -36.83 -17.98
N TYR A 17 -41.40 -35.94 -18.95
CA TYR A 17 -42.59 -36.00 -19.80
C TYR A 17 -42.36 -36.72 -21.14
N LEU A 18 -41.11 -36.99 -21.56
CA LEU A 18 -40.79 -37.67 -22.81
C LEU A 18 -41.52 -39.00 -22.97
N PRO A 19 -41.57 -39.90 -21.95
CA PRO A 19 -42.32 -41.15 -22.07
C PRO A 19 -43.83 -40.97 -22.17
N LEU A 20 -44.40 -39.91 -21.57
CA LEU A 20 -45.81 -39.55 -21.73
C LEU A 20 -46.13 -39.13 -23.18
N LEU A 21 -45.20 -38.38 -23.81
CA LEU A 21 -45.27 -37.95 -25.20
C LEU A 21 -45.20 -39.18 -26.14
N LEU A 22 -44.33 -40.15 -25.81
CA LEU A 22 -44.23 -41.41 -26.54
C LEU A 22 -45.50 -42.23 -26.45
N THR A 23 -46.19 -42.29 -25.28
CA THR A 23 -47.50 -42.96 -25.11
C THR A 23 -48.56 -42.29 -26.00
N MET A 24 -48.56 -40.95 -26.12
CA MET A 24 -49.50 -40.24 -26.99
C MET A 24 -49.29 -40.62 -28.47
N LEU A 25 -47.99 -40.72 -28.86
CA LEU A 25 -47.63 -41.17 -30.22
C LEU A 25 -48.15 -42.65 -30.51
N LEU A 26 -47.92 -43.55 -29.53
CA LEU A 26 -48.34 -44.90 -29.62
C LEU A 26 -49.90 -45.05 -29.74
N ILE A 27 -50.63 -44.16 -29.04
CA ILE A 27 -52.13 -44.12 -29.16
C ILE A 27 -52.52 -43.67 -30.56
N ILE A 28 -51.86 -42.70 -31.14
CA ILE A 28 -52.11 -42.22 -32.52
C ILE A 28 -51.82 -43.34 -33.51
N ILE A 29 -50.71 -44.05 -33.38
CA ILE A 29 -50.40 -45.22 -34.24
C ILE A 29 -51.48 -46.32 -34.10
N ASN A 30 -51.95 -46.58 -32.89
CA ASN A 30 -53.00 -47.56 -32.65
C ASN A 30 -54.27 -47.24 -33.41
N VAL A 31 -54.67 -45.98 -33.51
CA VAL A 31 -55.86 -45.57 -34.30
C VAL A 31 -55.68 -45.92 -35.78
N PHE A 32 -54.48 -45.74 -36.34
CA PHE A 32 -54.22 -46.17 -37.74
C PHE A 32 -54.27 -47.67 -37.92
N VAL A 33 -53.75 -48.46 -36.96
CA VAL A 33 -53.84 -49.94 -36.99
C VAL A 33 -55.28 -50.41 -36.95
N TYR A 34 -56.13 -49.75 -36.17
CA TYR A 34 -57.56 -50.05 -36.15
C TYR A 34 -58.27 -49.77 -37.48
N MET A 35 -57.81 -48.83 -38.27
CA MET A 35 -58.38 -48.50 -39.59
C MET A 35 -58.04 -49.57 -40.64
N GLU A 36 -56.93 -50.30 -40.46
CA GLU A 36 -56.51 -51.37 -41.38
C GLU A 36 -57.12 -52.75 -41.02
N ASP A 37 -57.01 -53.18 -39.75
CA ASP A 37 -57.52 -54.42 -39.27
C ASP A 37 -57.89 -54.32 -37.78
N THR A 38 -59.19 -54.60 -37.48
CA THR A 38 -59.78 -54.54 -36.14
C THR A 38 -59.14 -55.53 -35.16
N SER A 39 -58.78 -56.73 -35.62
CA SER A 39 -58.16 -57.76 -34.76
C SER A 39 -56.75 -57.37 -34.34
N SER A 40 -55.96 -56.86 -35.27
CA SER A 40 -54.59 -56.32 -35.01
C SER A 40 -54.62 -55.08 -34.10
N GLY A 41 -55.62 -54.20 -34.29
CA GLY A 41 -55.88 -53.07 -33.46
C GLY A 41 -56.15 -53.39 -32.01
N VAL A 42 -56.97 -54.41 -31.72
CA VAL A 42 -57.23 -54.87 -30.34
C VAL A 42 -55.96 -55.41 -29.68
N LEU A 43 -55.17 -56.19 -30.40
CA LEU A 43 -53.93 -56.76 -29.87
C LEU A 43 -52.91 -55.69 -29.58
N PHE A 44 -52.77 -54.71 -30.50
CA PHE A 44 -51.86 -53.53 -30.30
C PHE A 44 -52.31 -52.64 -29.14
N SER A 45 -53.63 -52.49 -28.92
CA SER A 45 -54.16 -51.77 -27.75
C SER A 45 -53.72 -52.41 -26.43
N GLY A 46 -53.63 -53.74 -26.37
CA GLY A 46 -53.11 -54.48 -25.22
C GLY A 46 -51.65 -54.12 -24.93
N PHE A 47 -50.80 -53.97 -25.96
CA PHE A 47 -49.43 -53.59 -25.81
C PHE A 47 -49.30 -52.12 -25.38
N VAL A 48 -50.08 -51.19 -25.96
CA VAL A 48 -50.10 -49.77 -25.56
C VAL A 48 -50.52 -49.61 -24.12
N LEU A 49 -51.52 -50.35 -23.67
CA LEU A 49 -51.98 -50.33 -22.28
C LEU A 49 -50.93 -50.90 -21.33
N LEU A 50 -50.30 -52.02 -21.69
CA LEU A 50 -49.17 -52.56 -20.90
C LEU A 50 -48.02 -51.57 -20.77
N TYR A 51 -47.60 -50.94 -21.90
CA TYR A 51 -46.57 -49.91 -21.93
C TYR A 51 -46.93 -48.72 -21.02
N PHE A 52 -48.22 -48.28 -21.10
CA PHE A 52 -48.68 -47.15 -20.26
C PHE A 52 -48.62 -47.50 -18.77
N VAL A 53 -49.03 -48.71 -18.38
CA VAL A 53 -48.96 -49.14 -16.98
C VAL A 53 -47.51 -49.22 -16.47
N ILE A 54 -46.61 -49.82 -17.26
CA ILE A 54 -45.19 -49.92 -16.91
C ILE A 54 -44.63 -48.53 -16.74
N MET A 55 -44.91 -47.62 -17.66
CA MET A 55 -44.45 -46.27 -17.68
C MET A 55 -45.00 -45.45 -16.51
N LEU A 56 -46.27 -45.62 -16.17
CA LEU A 56 -46.85 -44.94 -15.00
C LEU A 56 -46.20 -45.42 -13.69
N ILE A 57 -45.95 -46.72 -13.57
CA ILE A 57 -45.23 -47.25 -12.39
C ILE A 57 -43.82 -46.70 -12.32
N ALA A 58 -43.09 -46.69 -13.44
CA ALA A 58 -41.73 -46.12 -13.52
C ALA A 58 -41.72 -44.63 -13.15
N TYR A 59 -42.67 -43.86 -13.67
CA TYR A 59 -42.81 -42.43 -13.36
C TYR A 59 -43.06 -42.19 -11.87
N LEU A 60 -44.00 -42.93 -11.27
CA LEU A 60 -44.36 -42.78 -9.86
C LEU A 60 -43.21 -43.19 -8.91
N ARG A 61 -42.39 -44.17 -9.30
CA ARG A 61 -41.23 -44.61 -8.52
C ARG A 61 -40.01 -43.70 -8.71
N ASN A 62 -39.71 -43.29 -9.94
CA ASN A 62 -38.45 -42.55 -10.24
C ASN A 62 -38.54 -41.06 -9.91
N LYS A 63 -39.73 -40.46 -10.00
CA LYS A 63 -39.92 -39.04 -9.70
C LYS A 63 -39.46 -38.62 -8.26
N PRO A 64 -39.89 -39.31 -7.19
CA PRO A 64 -39.44 -38.97 -5.84
C PRO A 64 -37.95 -39.23 -5.66
N LEU A 65 -37.41 -40.31 -6.23
CA LEU A 65 -36.00 -40.69 -6.11
C LEU A 65 -35.09 -39.64 -6.74
N LEU A 66 -35.40 -39.13 -7.94
CA LEU A 66 -34.70 -38.06 -8.62
C LEU A 66 -34.74 -36.73 -7.84
N ILE A 67 -35.87 -36.41 -7.21
CA ILE A 67 -36.01 -35.21 -6.40
C ILE A 67 -35.14 -35.32 -5.15
N ASP A 68 -35.14 -36.45 -4.47
CA ASP A 68 -34.35 -36.69 -3.28
C ASP A 68 -32.83 -36.68 -3.59
N GLU A 69 -32.41 -37.26 -4.72
CA GLU A 69 -30.99 -37.15 -5.17
C GLU A 69 -30.56 -35.72 -5.48
N LEU A 70 -31.42 -34.94 -6.16
CA LEU A 70 -31.17 -33.54 -6.44
C LEU A 70 -31.06 -32.68 -5.15
N ILE A 71 -31.97 -32.94 -4.19
CA ILE A 71 -31.95 -32.27 -2.89
C ILE A 71 -30.66 -32.63 -2.13
N ASN A 72 -30.29 -33.90 -2.12
CA ASN A 72 -29.08 -34.38 -1.48
C ASN A 72 -27.82 -33.78 -2.13
N PHE A 73 -27.76 -33.77 -3.48
CA PHE A 73 -26.67 -33.14 -4.21
C PHE A 73 -26.57 -31.64 -3.89
N ALA A 74 -27.68 -30.89 -3.97
CA ALA A 74 -27.69 -29.46 -3.65
C ALA A 74 -27.28 -29.19 -2.19
N THR A 75 -27.73 -30.06 -1.25
CA THR A 75 -27.36 -29.96 0.15
C THR A 75 -25.88 -30.25 0.37
N GLN A 76 -25.34 -31.33 -0.22
CA GLN A 76 -23.91 -31.65 -0.13
C GLN A 76 -23.06 -30.58 -0.77
N TYR A 77 -23.44 -30.08 -1.94
CA TYR A 77 -22.72 -28.97 -2.61
C TYR A 77 -22.71 -27.71 -1.75
N GLY A 78 -23.86 -27.35 -1.16
CA GLY A 78 -23.95 -26.22 -0.24
C GLY A 78 -23.10 -26.40 1.04
N LEU A 79 -23.01 -27.62 1.56
CA LEU A 79 -22.16 -27.94 2.72
C LEU A 79 -20.67 -27.80 2.36
N VAL A 80 -20.26 -28.33 1.20
CA VAL A 80 -18.87 -28.17 0.72
C VAL A 80 -18.51 -26.71 0.50
N GLN A 81 -19.38 -25.93 -0.16
CA GLN A 81 -19.15 -24.47 -0.33
C GLN A 81 -19.04 -23.76 1.02
N LYS A 82 -19.92 -24.08 1.97
CA LYS A 82 -19.88 -23.50 3.31
C LYS A 82 -18.60 -23.88 4.06
N GLN A 83 -18.13 -25.11 3.92
CA GLN A 83 -16.89 -25.57 4.51
C GLN A 83 -15.68 -24.86 3.91
N LEU A 84 -15.59 -24.77 2.57
CA LEU A 84 -14.54 -24.03 1.89
C LEU A 84 -14.47 -22.57 2.33
N LEU A 85 -15.61 -21.90 2.47
CA LEU A 85 -15.66 -20.52 2.97
C LEU A 85 -15.23 -20.41 4.45
N ASN A 86 -15.50 -21.42 5.27
CA ASN A 86 -15.06 -21.43 6.67
C ASN A 86 -13.57 -21.73 6.81
N GLU A 87 -13.00 -22.56 5.97
CA GLU A 87 -11.59 -22.93 5.95
C GLU A 87 -10.71 -21.91 5.22
N PHE A 88 -11.32 -20.88 4.64
CA PHE A 88 -10.59 -19.81 3.96
C PHE A 88 -9.74 -19.04 4.97
N GLU A 89 -8.41 -19.09 4.79
CA GLU A 89 -7.42 -18.57 5.75
C GLU A 89 -7.45 -17.04 5.89
N ILE A 90 -8.00 -16.31 4.91
CA ILE A 90 -8.10 -14.85 4.96
C ILE A 90 -9.36 -14.48 5.75
N PRO A 91 -9.26 -13.58 6.77
CA PRO A 91 -10.41 -13.02 7.45
C PRO A 91 -11.39 -12.38 6.45
N TYR A 92 -12.62 -12.90 6.42
CA TYR A 92 -13.61 -12.55 5.43
C TYR A 92 -14.97 -12.28 6.06
N ALA A 93 -15.63 -11.23 5.59
CA ALA A 93 -16.98 -10.86 6.01
C ALA A 93 -17.85 -10.47 4.82
N LEU A 94 -19.15 -10.74 4.91
CA LEU A 94 -20.19 -10.20 4.03
C LEU A 94 -20.98 -9.13 4.77
N VAL A 95 -21.16 -8.01 4.12
CA VAL A 95 -21.80 -6.82 4.66
C VAL A 95 -22.96 -6.42 3.75
N ASP A 96 -24.10 -6.03 4.32
CA ASP A 96 -25.25 -5.53 3.59
C ASP A 96 -25.08 -4.05 3.17
N TYR A 97 -26.04 -3.56 2.38
CA TYR A 97 -26.09 -2.15 1.96
C TYR A 97 -26.13 -1.17 3.14
N ASN A 98 -26.64 -1.58 4.33
CA ASN A 98 -26.69 -0.78 5.53
C ASN A 98 -25.43 -0.85 6.39
N ALA A 99 -24.33 -1.41 5.84
CA ALA A 99 -23.08 -1.61 6.56
C ALA A 99 -23.22 -2.52 7.79
N LYS A 100 -24.10 -3.54 7.73
CA LYS A 100 -24.26 -4.55 8.79
C LYS A 100 -23.60 -5.86 8.34
N PHE A 101 -22.93 -6.54 9.26
CA PHE A 101 -22.41 -7.87 9.02
C PHE A 101 -23.55 -8.87 8.82
N LEU A 102 -23.55 -9.55 7.68
CA LEU A 102 -24.45 -10.68 7.39
C LEU A 102 -23.79 -12.01 7.75
N TRP A 103 -22.51 -12.12 7.49
CA TRP A 103 -21.75 -13.32 7.74
C TRP A 103 -20.25 -13.03 7.89
N VAL A 104 -19.56 -13.84 8.70
CA VAL A 104 -18.12 -13.77 8.91
C VAL A 104 -17.54 -15.19 8.98
N ASN A 105 -16.30 -15.38 8.52
CA ASN A 105 -15.61 -16.66 8.69
C ASN A 105 -14.92 -16.75 10.08
N GLU A 106 -14.28 -17.88 10.34
CA GLU A 106 -13.61 -18.15 11.62
C GLU A 106 -12.44 -17.23 11.84
N GLN A 107 -11.62 -16.99 10.81
CA GLN A 107 -10.47 -16.09 10.86
C GLN A 107 -10.88 -14.66 11.16
N PHE A 108 -11.99 -14.18 10.63
CA PHE A 108 -12.53 -12.86 10.99
C PHE A 108 -12.96 -12.79 12.45
N THR A 109 -13.55 -13.90 12.95
CA THR A 109 -13.91 -14.02 14.37
C THR A 109 -12.68 -14.00 15.27
N GLU A 110 -11.60 -14.68 14.90
CA GLU A 110 -10.33 -14.67 15.64
C GLU A 110 -9.72 -13.27 15.71
N VAL A 111 -9.67 -12.55 14.59
CA VAL A 111 -9.11 -11.20 14.52
C VAL A 111 -9.92 -10.19 15.32
N THR A 112 -11.26 -10.25 15.21
CA THR A 112 -12.14 -9.20 15.76
C THR A 112 -12.75 -9.56 17.10
N GLY A 113 -12.71 -10.83 17.50
CA GLY A 113 -13.42 -11.36 18.67
C GLY A 113 -14.94 -11.33 18.51
N LYS A 114 -15.46 -11.20 17.27
CA LYS A 114 -16.90 -11.10 16.99
C LYS A 114 -17.42 -12.40 16.38
N ASP A 115 -18.40 -13.01 17.06
CA ASP A 115 -19.02 -14.27 16.65
C ASP A 115 -19.78 -14.14 15.32
N LYS A 116 -19.99 -15.29 14.64
CA LYS A 116 -20.75 -15.44 13.39
C LYS A 116 -22.19 -14.91 13.47
N LYS A 117 -22.75 -14.73 14.67
CA LYS A 117 -24.07 -14.12 14.94
C LYS A 117 -24.03 -12.60 15.13
N TYR A 118 -22.87 -11.98 14.93
CA TYR A 118 -22.71 -10.54 15.12
C TYR A 118 -23.27 -9.77 13.91
N HIS A 119 -24.56 -9.44 13.96
CA HIS A 119 -25.27 -8.67 12.92
C HIS A 119 -25.30 -7.16 13.20
N LYS A 120 -24.25 -6.61 13.79
CA LYS A 120 -24.15 -5.18 14.05
C LYS A 120 -23.42 -4.45 12.92
N SER A 121 -23.42 -3.12 13.00
CA SER A 121 -22.74 -2.29 12.01
C SER A 121 -21.24 -2.51 11.99
N VAL A 122 -20.65 -2.46 10.79
CA VAL A 122 -19.19 -2.51 10.56
C VAL A 122 -18.46 -1.44 11.37
N MET A 123 -19.06 -0.25 11.51
CA MET A 123 -18.51 0.88 12.27
C MET A 123 -18.29 0.56 13.76
N THR A 124 -18.97 -0.43 14.33
CA THR A 124 -18.73 -0.85 15.73
C THR A 124 -17.43 -1.63 15.91
N VAL A 125 -16.88 -2.18 14.84
CA VAL A 125 -15.59 -2.89 14.84
C VAL A 125 -14.51 -1.99 14.23
N PHE A 126 -14.83 -1.37 13.11
CA PHE A 126 -13.93 -0.49 12.36
C PHE A 126 -14.56 0.90 12.20
N PRO A 127 -14.34 1.82 13.14
CA PRO A 127 -14.95 3.16 13.10
C PRO A 127 -14.59 3.97 11.85
N THR A 128 -13.47 3.68 11.22
CA THR A 128 -12.99 4.32 9.98
C THR A 128 -13.78 3.91 8.74
N LEU A 129 -14.48 2.76 8.77
CA LEU A 129 -15.30 2.26 7.67
C LEU A 129 -16.73 2.80 7.79
N THR A 130 -16.93 4.05 7.38
CA THR A 130 -18.25 4.69 7.44
C THR A 130 -19.22 4.14 6.39
N LYS A 131 -20.52 4.32 6.63
CA LYS A 131 -21.56 3.89 5.69
C LYS A 131 -21.43 4.62 4.35
N GLU A 132 -21.12 5.91 4.37
CA GLU A 132 -20.92 6.74 3.17
C GLU A 132 -19.78 6.21 2.31
N LEU A 133 -18.72 5.69 2.94
CA LEU A 133 -17.57 5.14 2.25
C LEU A 133 -17.91 3.81 1.55
N LEU A 134 -18.71 2.96 2.20
CA LEU A 134 -19.18 1.68 1.62
C LEU A 134 -20.23 1.89 0.51
N GLN A 135 -20.97 3.01 0.53
CA GLN A 135 -22.03 3.33 -0.42
C GLN A 135 -21.60 4.27 -1.56
N ARG A 136 -20.33 4.71 -1.64
CA ARG A 136 -19.85 5.58 -2.72
C ARG A 136 -20.15 4.98 -4.08
N SER A 137 -20.49 5.82 -5.06
CA SER A 137 -20.75 5.39 -6.45
C SER A 137 -19.52 4.71 -7.08
N GLU A 138 -18.32 5.22 -6.79
CA GLU A 138 -17.05 4.56 -7.12
C GLU A 138 -16.64 3.67 -5.95
N PRO A 139 -16.57 2.34 -6.16
CA PRO A 139 -16.18 1.41 -5.11
C PRO A 139 -14.73 1.67 -4.69
N VAL A 140 -14.51 1.86 -3.39
CA VAL A 140 -13.15 1.90 -2.84
C VAL A 140 -12.63 0.47 -2.80
N GLU A 141 -11.56 0.19 -3.56
CA GLU A 141 -11.02 -1.17 -3.67
C GLU A 141 -10.32 -1.62 -2.39
N SER A 142 -9.63 -0.72 -1.70
CA SER A 142 -8.96 -1.04 -0.44
C SER A 142 -8.79 0.18 0.46
N ILE A 143 -8.74 -0.08 1.78
CA ILE A 143 -8.53 0.93 2.82
C ILE A 143 -7.55 0.36 3.83
N ASN A 144 -6.57 1.18 4.22
CA ASN A 144 -5.66 0.83 5.29
C ASN A 144 -6.21 1.32 6.63
N LEU A 145 -6.20 0.45 7.63
CA LEU A 145 -6.62 0.78 8.98
C LEU A 145 -5.77 0.06 10.03
N THR A 146 -5.78 0.60 11.25
CA THR A 146 -5.16 -0.04 12.41
C THR A 146 -6.26 -0.61 13.31
N TYR A 147 -6.10 -1.87 13.73
CA TYR A 147 -7.00 -2.54 14.65
C TYR A 147 -6.20 -3.43 15.61
N ASN A 148 -6.39 -3.29 16.93
CA ASN A 148 -5.65 -4.01 17.98
C ASN A 148 -4.12 -3.98 17.75
N ASP A 149 -3.55 -2.80 17.52
CA ASP A 149 -2.11 -2.55 17.25
C ASP A 149 -1.53 -3.29 16.03
N ARG A 150 -2.41 -3.76 15.13
CA ARG A 150 -2.03 -4.36 13.85
C ARG A 150 -2.50 -3.51 12.69
N TYR A 151 -1.73 -3.55 11.60
CA TYR A 151 -2.05 -2.87 10.36
C TYR A 151 -2.78 -3.81 9.40
N TYR A 152 -3.99 -3.43 8.99
CA TYR A 152 -4.78 -4.20 8.04
C TYR A 152 -5.04 -3.39 6.78
N ARG A 153 -4.84 -4.03 5.63
CA ARG A 153 -5.42 -3.56 4.38
C ARG A 153 -6.75 -4.27 4.18
N VAL A 154 -7.84 -3.51 4.20
CA VAL A 154 -9.20 -4.00 4.00
C VAL A 154 -9.55 -3.85 2.53
N ALA A 155 -9.68 -4.95 1.80
CA ALA A 155 -10.17 -4.95 0.44
C ALA A 155 -11.70 -5.12 0.43
N LEU A 156 -12.37 -4.28 -0.36
CA LEU A 156 -13.82 -4.25 -0.49
C LEU A 156 -14.23 -4.61 -1.92
N LYS A 157 -15.13 -5.58 -2.08
CA LYS A 157 -15.63 -6.00 -3.38
C LYS A 157 -17.15 -6.06 -3.38
N ARG A 158 -17.79 -5.35 -4.30
CA ARG A 158 -19.25 -5.43 -4.46
C ARG A 158 -19.65 -6.68 -5.26
N ILE A 159 -20.69 -7.33 -4.80
CA ILE A 159 -21.30 -8.49 -5.41
C ILE A 159 -22.73 -8.11 -5.73
N TYR A 160 -23.04 -7.89 -7.00
CA TYR A 160 -24.36 -7.53 -7.48
C TYR A 160 -25.23 -8.77 -7.65
N PHE A 161 -26.49 -8.71 -7.24
CA PHE A 161 -27.41 -9.84 -7.33
C PHE A 161 -27.90 -10.12 -8.75
N ASP A 162 -27.89 -9.13 -9.63
CA ASP A 162 -28.34 -9.26 -11.03
C ASP A 162 -27.57 -10.32 -11.81
N ALA A 163 -26.30 -10.56 -11.46
CA ALA A 163 -25.48 -11.61 -12.03
C ALA A 163 -25.87 -13.03 -11.54
N MET A 164 -26.59 -13.14 -10.42
CA MET A 164 -26.95 -14.43 -9.80
C MET A 164 -28.42 -14.82 -10.04
N THR A 165 -29.30 -13.88 -10.41
CA THR A 165 -30.77 -14.10 -10.42
C THR A 165 -31.38 -14.36 -11.77
N HIS A 166 -30.64 -14.31 -12.87
CA HIS A 166 -31.20 -14.56 -14.21
C HIS A 166 -31.88 -15.94 -14.39
N ASP A 167 -31.77 -16.85 -13.42
CA ASP A 167 -32.35 -18.20 -13.50
C ASP A 167 -33.09 -18.70 -12.23
N SER A 168 -33.21 -17.90 -11.16
CA SER A 168 -33.85 -18.40 -9.93
C SER A 168 -35.10 -17.62 -9.54
N THR A 169 -36.29 -18.21 -9.84
CA THR A 169 -37.62 -17.72 -9.41
C THR A 169 -37.91 -18.02 -7.92
N ILE A 170 -36.89 -18.23 -7.07
CA ILE A 170 -37.11 -18.77 -5.71
C ILE A 170 -36.86 -17.66 -4.63
N VAL A 171 -36.19 -16.59 -4.95
CA VAL A 171 -35.92 -15.53 -3.98
C VAL A 171 -36.28 -14.19 -4.61
N SER A 172 -37.40 -13.59 -4.16
CA SER A 172 -37.69 -12.18 -4.35
C SER A 172 -36.92 -11.43 -3.28
N LEU A 173 -35.80 -10.79 -3.64
CA LEU A 173 -35.14 -9.83 -2.78
C LEU A 173 -35.88 -8.50 -2.91
N ASP A 174 -36.08 -7.80 -1.79
CA ASP A 174 -36.59 -6.44 -1.80
C ASP A 174 -35.74 -5.58 -2.74
N GLU A 175 -36.38 -4.79 -3.60
CA GLU A 175 -35.76 -3.91 -4.61
C GLU A 175 -34.75 -2.88 -4.02
N SER A 176 -34.59 -2.84 -2.70
CA SER A 176 -33.67 -1.93 -1.99
C SER A 176 -32.24 -2.45 -1.81
N ASN A 177 -31.96 -3.71 -2.14
CA ASN A 177 -30.65 -4.35 -1.89
C ASN A 177 -29.99 -4.77 -3.20
N GLU A 178 -29.41 -3.83 -3.93
CA GLU A 178 -28.78 -4.10 -5.23
C GLU A 178 -27.47 -4.89 -5.13
N TYR A 179 -26.75 -4.85 -4.01
CA TYR A 179 -25.46 -5.53 -3.84
C TYR A 179 -25.15 -5.89 -2.39
N LEU A 180 -24.23 -6.85 -2.22
CA LEU A 180 -23.50 -7.12 -0.98
C LEU A 180 -22.06 -6.63 -1.13
N THR A 181 -21.43 -6.29 -0.01
CA THR A 181 -20.00 -5.98 0.02
C THR A 181 -19.25 -7.13 0.69
N ALA A 182 -18.37 -7.76 -0.06
CA ALA A 182 -17.38 -8.69 0.45
C ALA A 182 -16.19 -7.90 1.01
N MET A 183 -15.81 -8.18 2.25
CA MET A 183 -14.72 -7.52 2.97
C MET A 183 -13.65 -8.56 3.29
N TYR A 184 -12.41 -8.30 2.87
CA TYR A 184 -11.23 -9.12 3.15
C TYR A 184 -10.24 -8.30 3.96
N LEU A 185 -9.70 -8.90 5.03
CA LEU A 185 -8.67 -8.26 5.85
C LEU A 185 -7.32 -8.93 5.58
N PHE A 186 -6.37 -8.16 5.10
CA PHE A 186 -4.99 -8.61 4.92
C PHE A 186 -4.15 -8.00 6.04
N ASP A 187 -3.58 -8.85 6.90
CA ASP A 187 -2.65 -8.40 7.94
C ASP A 187 -1.32 -8.01 7.28
N GLU A 188 -1.05 -6.72 7.22
CA GLU A 188 0.17 -6.14 6.68
C GLU A 188 1.11 -5.61 7.77
N THR A 189 0.91 -6.04 9.02
CA THR A 189 1.71 -5.59 10.18
C THR A 189 3.19 -5.86 9.97
N GLU A 190 3.55 -7.10 9.63
CA GLU A 190 4.94 -7.47 9.36
C GLU A 190 5.49 -6.76 8.13
N LEU A 191 4.71 -6.66 7.06
CA LEU A 191 5.12 -5.93 5.85
C LEU A 191 5.43 -4.46 6.18
N ASN A 192 4.54 -3.78 6.89
CA ASN A 192 4.74 -2.38 7.28
C ASN A 192 5.92 -2.22 8.26
N ARG A 193 6.16 -3.21 9.13
CA ARG A 193 7.35 -3.23 9.99
C ARG A 193 8.62 -3.31 9.13
N TYR A 194 8.69 -4.24 8.18
CA TYR A 194 9.86 -4.37 7.31
C TYR A 194 10.07 -3.16 6.40
N ILE A 195 9.00 -2.55 5.89
CA ILE A 195 9.11 -1.31 5.12
C ILE A 195 9.73 -0.21 6.00
N ARG A 196 9.25 -0.04 7.23
CA ARG A 196 9.78 0.96 8.18
C ARG A 196 11.24 0.68 8.53
N GLU A 197 11.55 -0.55 8.91
CA GLU A 197 12.93 -0.96 9.22
C GLU A 197 13.85 -0.72 8.01
N ASN A 198 13.40 -1.01 6.80
CA ASN A 198 14.17 -0.75 5.60
C ASN A 198 14.43 0.76 5.41
N GLU A 199 13.41 1.60 5.56
CA GLU A 199 13.55 3.05 5.47
C GLU A 199 14.47 3.61 6.57
N GLU A 200 14.37 3.12 7.79
CA GLU A 200 15.20 3.51 8.92
C GLU A 200 16.68 3.12 8.72
N GLN A 201 16.94 1.98 8.09
CA GLN A 201 18.28 1.47 7.82
C GLN A 201 18.92 2.08 6.56
N ARG A 202 18.19 2.78 5.71
CA ARG A 202 18.74 3.44 4.52
C ARG A 202 19.84 4.42 4.91
N LEU A 203 20.92 4.43 4.11
CA LEU A 203 22.05 5.30 4.36
C LEU A 203 21.80 6.70 3.78
N VAL A 204 22.06 7.68 4.60
CA VAL A 204 22.04 9.12 4.30
C VAL A 204 23.48 9.57 4.06
N ALA A 205 23.71 10.34 3.01
CA ALA A 205 24.99 10.94 2.72
C ALA A 205 25.03 12.40 3.22
N GLY A 206 26.15 12.78 3.82
CA GLY A 206 26.38 14.16 4.26
C GLY A 206 27.77 14.65 3.90
N LEU A 207 27.87 15.92 3.58
CA LEU A 207 29.12 16.66 3.38
C LEU A 207 29.19 17.75 4.43
N VAL A 208 30.32 17.85 5.12
CA VAL A 208 30.58 18.88 6.15
C VAL A 208 31.82 19.65 5.75
N TYR A 209 31.65 20.95 5.52
CA TYR A 209 32.72 21.82 5.10
C TYR A 209 32.97 22.90 6.17
N ILE A 210 34.23 23.18 6.43
CA ILE A 210 34.63 24.34 7.25
C ILE A 210 34.69 25.56 6.31
N ASP A 211 33.78 26.52 6.50
CA ASP A 211 33.58 27.62 5.54
C ASP A 211 34.77 28.58 5.46
N ASN A 212 35.43 28.84 6.59
CA ASN A 212 36.48 29.85 6.77
C ASN A 212 37.77 29.21 7.31
N TYR A 213 38.16 28.04 6.75
CA TYR A 213 39.28 27.25 7.24
C TYR A 213 40.61 28.05 7.20
N ASP A 214 40.96 28.59 6.04
CA ASP A 214 42.22 29.31 5.84
C ASP A 214 42.25 30.60 6.66
N GLU A 215 41.17 31.40 6.64
CA GLU A 215 41.07 32.65 7.39
C GLU A 215 41.16 32.43 8.91
N ALA A 216 40.62 31.31 9.41
CA ALA A 216 40.71 30.98 10.83
C ALA A 216 42.14 30.57 11.24
N LEU A 217 42.89 29.95 10.33
CA LEU A 217 44.26 29.49 10.55
C LEU A 217 45.29 30.61 10.37
N ASP A 218 45.07 31.53 9.44
CA ASP A 218 46.04 32.59 9.10
C ASP A 218 46.31 33.58 10.25
N SER A 219 45.34 33.72 11.14
CA SER A 219 45.44 34.56 12.34
C SER A 219 46.20 33.92 13.51
N ILE A 220 46.70 32.67 13.37
CA ILE A 220 47.19 31.86 14.49
C ILE A 220 48.62 31.37 14.23
N GLU A 221 49.44 31.30 15.29
CA GLU A 221 50.80 30.70 15.29
C GLU A 221 50.72 29.18 14.92
N ASP A 222 51.73 28.68 14.23
CA ASP A 222 51.76 27.32 13.67
C ASP A 222 51.44 26.19 14.66
N VAL A 223 51.91 26.29 15.90
CA VAL A 223 51.62 25.29 16.95
C VAL A 223 50.15 25.30 17.33
N LYS A 224 49.49 26.42 17.36
CA LYS A 224 48.09 26.59 17.68
C LYS A 224 47.16 26.19 16.52
N ARG A 225 47.65 26.28 15.26
CA ARG A 225 46.92 25.82 14.07
C ARG A 225 46.57 24.35 14.18
N SER A 226 47.59 23.51 14.48
CA SER A 226 47.40 22.07 14.65
C SER A 226 46.43 21.76 15.77
N LEU A 227 46.46 22.51 16.87
CA LEU A 227 45.52 22.32 17.99
C LEU A 227 44.09 22.71 17.59
N LEU A 228 43.90 23.83 16.87
CA LEU A 228 42.59 24.25 16.38
C LEU A 228 41.96 23.17 15.49
N VAL A 229 42.71 22.70 14.50
CA VAL A 229 42.26 21.61 13.59
C VAL A 229 41.89 20.36 14.36
N ALA A 230 42.72 19.92 15.32
CA ALA A 230 42.47 18.74 16.14
C ALA A 230 41.17 18.87 16.98
N LEU A 231 40.90 20.07 17.52
CA LEU A 231 39.68 20.32 18.29
C LEU A 231 38.45 20.33 17.42
N ILE A 232 38.52 20.89 16.20
CA ILE A 232 37.41 20.83 15.21
C ILE A 232 37.16 19.37 14.80
N ASP A 233 38.21 18.65 14.41
CA ASP A 233 38.16 17.25 14.04
C ASP A 233 37.49 16.42 15.16
N ARG A 234 37.89 16.67 16.40
CA ARG A 234 37.30 15.98 17.57
C ARG A 234 35.80 16.26 17.72
N LYS A 235 35.37 17.52 17.56
CA LYS A 235 33.96 17.90 17.67
C LYS A 235 33.13 17.30 16.57
N VAL A 236 33.56 17.39 15.30
CA VAL A 236 32.88 16.79 14.15
C VAL A 236 32.76 15.28 14.32
N ASN A 237 33.89 14.61 14.61
CA ASN A 237 33.88 13.17 14.81
C ASN A 237 32.97 12.75 15.98
N LYS A 238 33.06 13.43 17.13
CA LYS A 238 32.22 13.13 18.30
C LYS A 238 30.75 13.23 17.97
N TYR A 239 30.31 14.34 17.36
CA TYR A 239 28.91 14.59 17.05
C TYR A 239 28.31 13.52 16.16
N PHE A 240 28.99 13.18 15.08
CA PHE A 240 28.48 12.16 14.15
C PHE A 240 28.67 10.72 14.66
N THR A 241 29.69 10.45 15.49
CA THR A 241 29.86 9.10 16.08
C THR A 241 28.76 8.78 17.10
N GLU A 242 28.18 9.80 17.76
CA GLU A 242 27.05 9.61 18.69
C GLU A 242 25.77 9.10 17.99
N ILE A 243 25.71 9.16 16.67
CA ILE A 243 24.63 8.62 15.83
C ILE A 243 25.10 7.45 14.95
N ASP A 244 26.15 6.74 15.36
CA ASP A 244 26.71 5.59 14.61
C ASP A 244 27.06 5.93 13.16
N ALA A 245 27.52 7.17 12.91
CA ALA A 245 27.92 7.62 11.59
C ALA A 245 29.36 7.25 11.27
N LEU A 246 29.63 6.90 10.02
CA LEU A 246 30.97 6.84 9.48
C LEU A 246 31.40 8.25 9.06
N VAL A 247 32.48 8.73 9.65
CA VAL A 247 33.05 10.04 9.33
C VAL A 247 34.40 9.85 8.66
N ARG A 248 34.60 10.46 7.50
CA ARG A 248 35.88 10.45 6.78
C ARG A 248 36.28 11.85 6.37
N LYS A 249 37.43 12.29 6.81
CA LYS A 249 38.05 13.52 6.32
C LYS A 249 38.55 13.29 4.89
N ILE A 250 38.11 14.10 3.94
CA ILE A 250 38.48 13.99 2.51
C ILE A 250 39.59 14.99 2.20
N GLU A 251 39.43 16.21 2.67
CA GLU A 251 40.38 17.30 2.55
C GLU A 251 40.60 17.96 3.93
N ASN A 252 41.48 18.93 4.02
CA ASN A 252 41.78 19.58 5.31
C ASN A 252 40.56 20.23 5.97
N ASP A 253 39.64 20.72 5.15
CA ASP A 253 38.43 21.45 5.52
C ASP A 253 37.13 20.70 5.22
N LYS A 254 37.20 19.46 4.70
CA LYS A 254 36.02 18.73 4.22
C LYS A 254 35.93 17.34 4.80
N TYR A 255 34.72 16.98 5.23
CA TYR A 255 34.38 15.64 5.71
C TYR A 255 33.23 15.08 4.92
N PHE A 256 33.27 13.79 4.72
CA PHE A 256 32.17 12.97 4.24
C PHE A 256 31.62 12.17 5.41
N VAL A 257 30.30 12.16 5.57
CA VAL A 257 29.62 11.44 6.63
C VAL A 257 28.53 10.56 6.04
N VAL A 258 28.38 9.37 6.59
CA VAL A 258 27.31 8.44 6.22
C VAL A 258 26.69 7.89 7.49
N PHE A 259 25.38 7.95 7.59
CA PHE A 259 24.63 7.47 8.73
C PHE A 259 23.27 6.94 8.33
N LYS A 260 22.59 6.20 9.24
CA LYS A 260 21.27 5.63 8.98
C LYS A 260 20.17 6.68 9.08
N ASN A 261 19.17 6.58 8.22
CA ASN A 261 18.07 7.54 8.13
C ASN A 261 17.31 7.72 9.47
N GLN A 262 17.23 6.66 10.29
CA GLN A 262 16.60 6.74 11.62
C GLN A 262 17.14 7.88 12.49
N TYR A 263 18.39 8.30 12.30
CA TYR A 263 19.01 9.38 13.09
C TYR A 263 18.74 10.77 12.52
N LEU A 264 18.27 10.88 11.28
CA LEU A 264 18.04 12.17 10.65
C LEU A 264 16.97 12.99 11.38
N GLY A 265 15.91 12.33 11.90
CA GLY A 265 14.89 12.96 12.73
C GLY A 265 15.50 13.64 13.97
N LYS A 266 16.34 12.92 14.71
CA LYS A 266 17.05 13.44 15.89
C LYS A 266 17.94 14.64 15.55
N LEU A 267 18.66 14.58 14.43
CA LEU A 267 19.50 15.70 13.97
C LEU A 267 18.66 16.94 13.61
N ARG A 268 17.50 16.74 13.00
CA ARG A 268 16.55 17.83 12.67
C ARG A 268 15.98 18.47 13.95
N GLU A 269 15.60 17.68 14.96
CA GLU A 269 15.10 18.15 16.25
C GLU A 269 16.17 18.96 17.00
N ASP A 270 17.41 18.46 17.04
CA ASP A 270 18.58 19.14 17.58
C ASP A 270 19.02 20.37 16.75
N ARG A 271 18.40 20.60 15.59
CA ARG A 271 18.76 21.66 14.64
C ARG A 271 20.23 21.67 14.26
N PHE A 272 20.84 20.49 14.25
CA PHE A 272 22.26 20.31 13.95
C PHE A 272 23.14 21.20 14.84
N SER A 273 23.06 21.01 16.14
CA SER A 273 23.75 21.80 17.16
C SER A 273 25.28 21.92 16.96
N ILE A 274 25.86 21.00 16.21
CA ILE A 274 27.29 21.03 15.83
C ILE A 274 27.73 22.39 15.23
N ILE A 275 26.83 23.06 14.47
CA ILE A 275 27.14 24.35 13.86
C ILE A 275 27.50 25.37 14.95
N GLU A 276 26.73 25.44 16.02
CA GLU A 276 26.98 26.36 17.11
C GLU A 276 28.11 25.86 18.01
N ASP A 277 28.22 24.53 18.18
CA ASP A 277 29.25 23.94 19.03
C ASP A 277 30.66 24.19 18.47
N VAL A 278 30.88 24.11 17.16
CA VAL A 278 32.20 24.40 16.56
C VAL A 278 32.60 25.85 16.72
N LYS A 279 31.70 26.81 16.72
CA LYS A 279 31.96 28.24 16.94
C LYS A 279 32.57 28.52 18.33
N THR A 280 32.37 27.63 19.29
CA THR A 280 32.90 27.74 20.64
C THR A 280 34.42 27.44 20.72
N VAL A 281 34.99 26.84 19.66
CA VAL A 281 36.43 26.50 19.63
C VAL A 281 37.27 27.77 19.50
N LYS A 282 38.03 28.07 20.54
CA LYS A 282 38.92 29.25 20.61
C LYS A 282 40.31 28.83 21.04
N VAL A 283 41.28 29.01 20.16
CA VAL A 283 42.70 28.68 20.36
C VAL A 283 43.58 29.89 20.00
N GLY A 284 43.02 31.08 20.09
CA GLY A 284 43.67 32.31 19.65
C GLY A 284 43.23 32.78 18.27
N ASN A 285 42.28 32.10 17.66
CA ASN A 285 41.65 32.54 16.41
C ASN A 285 40.78 33.77 16.63
N GLU A 286 40.96 34.78 15.79
CA GLU A 286 40.18 36.05 15.83
C GLU A 286 38.75 35.82 15.32
N MET A 287 38.59 34.92 14.34
CA MET A 287 37.29 34.56 13.78
C MET A 287 36.79 33.22 14.31
N ALA A 288 35.50 33.13 14.63
CA ALA A 288 34.87 31.85 14.94
C ALA A 288 34.85 30.96 13.71
N VAL A 289 35.17 29.69 13.93
CA VAL A 289 35.07 28.68 12.86
C VAL A 289 33.59 28.40 12.57
N THR A 290 33.22 28.39 11.31
CA THR A 290 31.87 28.09 10.85
C THR A 290 31.82 26.81 10.00
N LEU A 291 30.72 26.11 10.06
CA LEU A 291 30.46 24.88 9.28
C LEU A 291 29.28 25.08 8.35
N SER A 292 29.41 24.54 7.14
CA SER A 292 28.31 24.27 6.25
C SER A 292 28.12 22.77 6.12
N ILE A 293 26.86 22.30 6.17
CA ILE A 293 26.53 20.89 6.07
C ILE A 293 25.47 20.68 4.96
N GLY A 294 25.76 19.80 4.03
CA GLY A 294 24.82 19.36 3.00
C GLY A 294 24.45 17.91 3.23
N ILE A 295 23.17 17.61 3.37
CA ILE A 295 22.65 16.26 3.57
C ILE A 295 21.75 15.88 2.40
N GLY A 296 21.95 14.67 1.86
CA GLY A 296 21.15 14.08 0.81
C GLY A 296 20.48 12.79 1.29
N VAL A 297 19.17 12.73 1.13
CA VAL A 297 18.29 11.61 1.53
C VAL A 297 17.18 11.41 0.52
N GLY A 298 16.46 10.29 0.57
CA GLY A 298 15.29 10.01 -0.27
C GLY A 298 15.61 9.60 -1.72
N GLY A 299 16.88 9.55 -2.12
CA GLY A 299 17.27 9.05 -3.44
C GLY A 299 17.07 7.55 -3.57
N ASP A 300 16.91 7.08 -4.80
CA ASP A 300 16.77 5.67 -5.16
C ASP A 300 18.09 4.87 -5.05
N SER A 301 19.22 5.57 -4.91
CA SER A 301 20.56 4.98 -4.79
C SER A 301 21.45 5.80 -3.86
N TYR A 302 22.52 5.16 -3.34
CA TYR A 302 23.52 5.88 -2.53
C TYR A 302 24.23 6.98 -3.30
N THR A 303 24.48 6.76 -4.59
CA THR A 303 25.05 7.79 -5.49
C THR A 303 24.11 8.98 -5.58
N LYS A 304 22.81 8.76 -5.67
CA LYS A 304 21.82 9.83 -5.72
C LYS A 304 21.75 10.62 -4.43
N ASN A 305 21.82 9.96 -3.28
CA ASN A 305 21.92 10.62 -1.99
C ASN A 305 23.19 11.48 -1.90
N TYR A 306 24.31 10.99 -2.42
CA TYR A 306 25.54 11.79 -2.48
C TYR A 306 25.41 13.02 -3.40
N GLU A 307 24.78 12.87 -4.59
CA GLU A 307 24.49 14.02 -5.47
C GLU A 307 23.60 15.04 -4.77
N TYR A 308 22.58 14.59 -4.04
CA TYR A 308 21.73 15.48 -3.24
C TYR A 308 22.52 16.19 -2.13
N ALA A 309 23.45 15.50 -1.45
CA ALA A 309 24.32 16.11 -0.47
C ALA A 309 25.23 17.19 -1.09
N ARG A 310 25.77 16.94 -2.30
CA ARG A 310 26.54 17.92 -3.06
C ARG A 310 25.70 19.15 -3.41
N MET A 311 24.52 18.96 -3.95
CA MET A 311 23.61 20.08 -4.25
C MET A 311 23.25 20.86 -2.99
N ALA A 312 23.03 20.16 -1.87
CA ALA A 312 22.71 20.76 -0.60
C ALA A 312 23.86 21.59 -0.02
N ILE A 313 25.12 21.09 -0.09
CA ILE A 313 26.26 21.85 0.38
C ILE A 313 26.52 23.09 -0.50
N ASP A 314 26.36 22.99 -1.81
CA ASP A 314 26.47 24.12 -2.73
C ASP A 314 25.44 25.21 -2.41
N LEU A 315 24.20 24.82 -2.06
CA LEU A 315 23.17 25.76 -1.60
C LEU A 315 23.55 26.41 -0.27
N ALA A 316 24.13 25.66 0.68
CA ALA A 316 24.56 26.19 1.96
C ALA A 316 25.64 27.22 1.75
N LEU A 317 26.68 26.91 0.96
CA LEU A 317 27.79 27.82 0.65
C LEU A 317 27.33 29.03 -0.16
N GLY A 318 26.45 28.82 -1.16
CA GLY A 318 25.89 29.90 -1.98
C GLY A 318 25.13 30.96 -1.17
N ARG A 319 24.56 30.59 -0.03
CA ARG A 319 23.83 31.46 0.91
C ARG A 319 24.74 32.11 1.96
N GLY A 320 26.04 31.86 1.89
CA GLY A 320 27.05 32.48 2.78
C GLY A 320 27.59 31.56 3.87
N GLY A 321 27.26 30.27 3.83
CA GLY A 321 27.72 29.28 4.80
C GLY A 321 27.01 29.35 6.17
N ASP A 322 27.63 28.71 7.19
CA ASP A 322 27.14 28.68 8.58
C ASP A 322 25.71 28.13 8.71
N GLN A 323 25.41 27.08 7.95
CA GLN A 323 24.07 26.48 7.91
C GLN A 323 24.08 25.04 7.45
N VAL A 324 22.95 24.33 7.71
CA VAL A 324 22.69 23.00 7.16
C VAL A 324 21.57 23.07 6.12
N VAL A 325 21.79 22.40 5.04
CA VAL A 325 20.77 22.16 4.03
C VAL A 325 20.53 20.66 3.92
N VAL A 326 19.29 20.25 4.08
CA VAL A 326 18.86 18.87 3.87
C VAL A 326 18.02 18.83 2.60
N ARG A 327 18.46 18.04 1.65
CA ARG A 327 17.73 17.77 0.41
C ARG A 327 17.14 16.35 0.45
N ASP A 328 15.81 16.28 0.36
CA ASP A 328 15.04 15.05 0.32
C ASP A 328 14.28 15.02 -1.01
N ASN A 329 14.86 14.35 -2.00
CA ASN A 329 14.40 14.38 -3.38
C ASN A 329 14.27 15.82 -3.92
N GLU A 330 13.04 16.34 -4.07
CA GLU A 330 12.78 17.71 -4.54
C GLU A 330 12.70 18.72 -3.39
N ASP A 331 12.44 18.26 -2.17
CA ASP A 331 12.29 19.11 -1.00
C ASP A 331 13.64 19.55 -0.44
N VAL A 332 13.75 20.84 -0.08
CA VAL A 332 14.95 21.42 0.51
C VAL A 332 14.59 22.12 1.81
N THR A 333 15.22 21.70 2.90
CA THR A 333 15.03 22.30 4.23
C THR A 333 16.34 22.93 4.73
N TYR A 334 16.24 24.09 5.37
CA TYR A 334 17.38 24.86 5.87
C TYR A 334 17.35 24.93 7.40
N TYR A 335 18.53 24.76 8.03
CA TYR A 335 18.72 24.89 9.46
C TYR A 335 19.91 25.82 9.73
N GLY A 336 19.83 26.72 10.74
CA GLY A 336 20.84 27.72 10.99
C GLY A 336 20.78 28.87 9.98
N GLY A 337 21.87 29.55 9.84
CA GLY A 337 21.99 30.74 8.98
C GLY A 337 21.57 32.03 9.68
N LYS A 338 22.44 33.00 9.64
CA LYS A 338 22.18 34.36 10.16
C LYS A 338 21.57 35.24 9.09
N THR A 339 20.66 36.10 9.51
CA THR A 339 19.96 37.12 8.72
C THR A 339 20.83 37.87 7.72
N ASN A 340 20.25 38.31 6.61
CA ASN A 340 20.77 39.00 5.43
C ASN A 340 21.95 39.99 5.63
N LYS A 341 22.12 40.61 6.79
CA LYS A 341 23.22 41.58 7.04
C LYS A 341 24.63 40.97 7.10
N GLN A 342 24.74 39.71 7.54
CA GLN A 342 26.03 39.02 7.63
C GLN A 342 26.44 38.36 6.31
N VAL A 343 25.43 37.88 5.55
CA VAL A 343 25.60 37.39 4.18
C VAL A 343 26.13 38.49 3.25
N GLU A 344 25.59 39.70 3.36
CA GLU A 344 26.12 40.86 2.61
C GLU A 344 27.58 41.17 2.98
N ARG A 345 27.94 41.06 4.26
CA ARG A 345 29.32 41.35 4.71
C ARG A 345 30.32 40.32 4.19
N ASN A 346 29.94 39.01 4.25
CA ASN A 346 30.76 37.92 3.70
C ASN A 346 30.87 37.99 2.16
N ASN A 347 29.78 38.30 1.48
CA ASN A 347 29.80 38.48 0.03
C ASN A 347 30.67 39.70 -0.39
N ARG A 348 30.68 40.77 0.39
CA ARG A 348 31.57 41.92 0.15
C ARG A 348 33.05 41.55 0.37
N VAL A 349 33.36 40.72 1.37
CA VAL A 349 34.74 40.24 1.61
C VAL A 349 35.15 39.27 0.47
N LYS A 350 34.32 38.29 0.13
CA LYS A 350 34.60 37.39 -1.01
C LYS A 350 34.72 38.12 -2.36
N ALA A 351 33.90 39.15 -2.57
CA ALA A 351 34.01 39.99 -3.75
C ALA A 351 35.30 40.81 -3.78
N ARG A 352 35.75 41.32 -2.62
CA ARG A 352 37.05 42.02 -2.50
C ARG A 352 38.24 41.11 -2.76
N VAL A 353 38.23 39.89 -2.17
CA VAL A 353 39.30 38.90 -2.37
C VAL A 353 39.37 38.48 -3.84
N LYS A 354 38.20 38.18 -4.46
CA LYS A 354 38.16 37.88 -5.90
C LYS A 354 38.59 39.05 -6.77
N ALA A 355 38.19 40.27 -6.42
CA ALA A 355 38.61 41.48 -7.13
C ALA A 355 40.10 41.72 -6.99
N HIS A 356 40.69 41.44 -5.81
CA HIS A 356 42.15 41.57 -5.59
C HIS A 356 42.91 40.52 -6.41
N ALA A 357 42.50 39.24 -6.36
CA ALA A 357 43.10 38.20 -7.17
C ALA A 357 42.95 38.45 -8.69
N LEU A 358 41.80 38.97 -9.12
CA LEU A 358 41.60 39.38 -10.52
C LEU A 358 42.52 40.54 -10.91
N ARG A 359 42.70 41.49 -10.01
CA ARG A 359 43.61 42.63 -10.20
C ARG A 359 45.08 42.20 -10.33
N GLU A 360 45.56 41.28 -9.45
CA GLU A 360 46.91 40.68 -9.59
C GLU A 360 47.10 39.95 -10.91
N VAL A 361 46.10 39.20 -11.37
CA VAL A 361 46.14 38.51 -12.68
C VAL A 361 46.17 39.51 -13.83
N ILE A 362 45.41 40.62 -13.75
CA ILE A 362 45.36 41.66 -14.77
C ILE A 362 46.70 42.43 -14.79
N GLU A 363 47.26 42.77 -13.64
CA GLU A 363 48.54 43.52 -13.53
C GLU A 363 49.73 42.65 -13.97
N SER A 364 49.64 41.32 -13.93
CA SER A 364 50.73 40.40 -14.33
C SER A 364 50.69 39.98 -15.82
N ARG A 365 49.72 40.42 -16.62
CA ARG A 365 49.50 40.02 -18.02
C ARG A 365 49.27 41.23 -18.94
N GLU A 366 49.88 41.21 -20.14
CA GLU A 366 49.68 42.27 -21.14
C GLU A 366 48.29 42.32 -21.74
N HIS A 367 47.60 41.19 -21.81
CA HIS A 367 46.24 41.11 -22.33
C HIS A 367 45.37 40.15 -21.52
N VAL A 368 44.19 40.60 -21.07
CA VAL A 368 43.21 39.82 -20.31
C VAL A 368 41.82 40.00 -20.91
N ILE A 369 41.17 38.92 -21.25
CA ILE A 369 39.76 38.92 -21.71
C ILE A 369 38.90 38.38 -20.56
N ILE A 370 37.91 39.16 -20.09
CA ILE A 370 36.96 38.80 -19.05
C ILE A 370 35.63 38.52 -19.73
N MET A 371 35.13 37.23 -19.65
CA MET A 371 33.82 36.86 -20.11
C MET A 371 32.92 36.55 -18.90
N GLY A 372 31.78 37.24 -18.80
CA GLY A 372 30.76 36.99 -17.80
C GLY A 372 29.50 36.40 -18.44
N HIS A 373 28.90 35.37 -17.82
CA HIS A 373 27.53 34.97 -18.13
C HIS A 373 26.59 35.80 -17.26
N SER A 374 25.59 36.40 -17.91
CA SER A 374 24.48 37.12 -17.24
C SER A 374 23.44 36.12 -16.75
#